data_231d7e8fb0488feb7f783f43fa9d5133
#
_entry.id   231d7e8fb0488feb7f783f43fa9d5133
#
_cell.length_a   1.000
_cell.length_b   1.000
_cell.length_c   1.000
_cell.angle_alpha   90.00
_cell.angle_beta   90.00
_cell.angle_gamma   90.00
#
_symmetry.space_group_name_H-M   'P 1'
#
loop_
_entity.id
_entity.type
_entity.pdbx_description
1 polymer ?
#
loop_
_entity_poly.entity_id
_entity_poly.type
_entity_poly.pdbx_seq_one_letter_code
_entity_poly.pdbx_strand_id
1 'polypeptide(L)'
;MAGARTAGGRAFARTVDMLRGDFAVTPAADAAPAQGPRRAATLTVVATNVALTKTQLAKIAIVANTGAARAINPYQTQSDSDQVLAFSTRELNTAASMTALGAVAAEVVSDAIVRAVRTATCVPGWVAVRDLDR
;
A
#
# COMPACT_ATOMS: atom_id res chain seq x y z
N MET A 1 2.48 -2.72 10.78
CA MET A 1 1.31 -2.99 9.95
C MET A 1 0.42 -1.75 10.01
N ALA A 2 0.06 -1.16 8.89
CA ALA A 2 -0.91 -0.07 8.85
C ALA A 2 -2.29 -0.68 8.54
N GLY A 3 -3.35 -0.20 9.17
CA GLY A 3 -4.68 -0.78 8.98
C GLY A 3 -5.79 0.08 9.57
N ALA A 4 -7.02 -0.37 9.40
CA ALA A 4 -8.18 0.24 10.00
C ALA A 4 -8.06 0.31 11.52
N ARG A 5 -8.72 1.27 12.15
CA ARG A 5 -8.72 1.42 13.61
C ARG A 5 -9.94 0.74 14.23
N THR A 6 -9.80 0.32 15.48
CA THR A 6 -10.93 -0.10 16.30
C THR A 6 -11.87 1.09 16.56
N ALA A 7 -13.12 0.82 16.92
CA ALA A 7 -14.12 1.85 17.21
C ALA A 7 -13.66 2.89 18.26
N GLY A 8 -12.80 2.50 19.19
CA GLY A 8 -12.19 3.40 20.18
C GLY A 8 -11.00 4.23 19.66
N GLY A 9 -10.56 4.03 18.42
CA GLY A 9 -9.50 4.80 17.78
C GLY A 9 -8.08 4.57 18.31
N ARG A 10 -7.91 3.77 19.36
CA ARG A 10 -6.64 3.59 20.10
C ARG A 10 -5.83 2.36 19.67
N ALA A 11 -6.37 1.49 18.82
CA ALA A 11 -5.69 0.30 18.35
C ALA A 11 -5.97 0.06 16.86
N PHE A 12 -5.10 -0.72 16.20
CA PHE A 12 -5.35 -1.18 14.85
C PHE A 12 -6.31 -2.37 14.86
N ALA A 13 -7.33 -2.32 14.00
CA ALA A 13 -8.17 -3.46 13.72
C ALA A 13 -7.47 -4.36 12.70
N ARG A 14 -7.52 -5.68 12.90
CA ARG A 14 -7.10 -6.63 11.87
C ARG A 14 -8.24 -6.78 10.86
N THR A 15 -8.21 -5.98 9.82
CA THR A 15 -9.27 -5.90 8.80
C THR A 15 -9.61 -7.27 8.21
N VAL A 16 -8.61 -8.15 8.03
CA VAL A 16 -8.82 -9.52 7.52
C VAL A 16 -9.66 -10.35 8.50
N ASP A 17 -9.48 -10.19 9.80
CA ASP A 17 -10.29 -10.93 10.78
C ASP A 17 -11.73 -10.43 10.80
N MET A 18 -11.93 -9.12 10.62
CA MET A 18 -13.27 -8.54 10.46
C MET A 18 -13.96 -9.09 9.20
N LEU A 19 -13.25 -9.14 8.08
CA LEU A 19 -13.77 -9.68 6.83
C LEU A 19 -14.07 -11.19 6.91
N ARG A 20 -13.32 -11.95 7.71
CA ARG A 20 -13.60 -13.38 7.95
C ARG A 20 -14.87 -13.63 8.76
N GLY A 21 -15.25 -12.70 9.64
CA GLY A 21 -16.51 -12.76 10.39
C GLY A 21 -17.73 -12.39 9.54
N ASP A 22 -17.53 -11.59 8.50
CA ASP A 22 -18.58 -11.02 7.65
C ASP A 22 -18.72 -11.75 6.31
N PHE A 23 -18.73 -13.09 6.30
CA PHE A 23 -19.16 -13.84 5.11
C PHE A 23 -20.69 -13.77 4.85
N ALA A 24 -21.43 -13.03 5.64
CA ALA A 24 -22.78 -12.62 5.25
C ALA A 24 -22.65 -11.65 4.07
N VAL A 25 -22.99 -12.13 2.88
CA VAL A 25 -23.12 -11.30 1.68
C VAL A 25 -24.24 -10.28 1.94
N THR A 26 -23.91 -9.19 2.60
CA THR A 26 -24.77 -8.02 2.58
C THR A 26 -24.56 -7.40 1.20
N PRO A 27 -25.59 -7.34 0.34
CA PRO A 27 -25.46 -6.65 -0.93
C PRO A 27 -24.95 -5.24 -0.68
N ALA A 28 -23.94 -4.80 -1.41
CA ALA A 28 -23.37 -3.46 -1.27
C ALA A 28 -24.41 -2.32 -1.47
N ALA A 29 -25.61 -2.66 -1.91
CA ALA A 29 -26.74 -1.75 -2.07
C ALA A 29 -27.31 -1.23 -0.73
N ASP A 30 -27.13 -1.94 0.38
CA ASP A 30 -27.69 -1.57 1.68
C ASP A 30 -26.68 -0.90 2.62
N ALA A 31 -25.42 -0.85 2.24
CA ALA A 31 -24.46 0.00 2.92
C ALA A 31 -24.85 1.45 2.65
N ALA A 32 -25.40 2.14 3.66
CA ALA A 32 -25.65 3.57 3.58
C ALA A 32 -24.40 4.24 2.99
N PRO A 33 -24.51 5.10 1.96
CA PRO A 33 -23.36 5.71 1.35
C PRO A 33 -22.60 6.46 2.43
N ALA A 34 -21.43 5.96 2.78
CA ALA A 34 -20.51 6.68 3.64
C ALA A 34 -20.35 8.07 2.99
N GLN A 35 -20.70 9.13 3.73
CA GLN A 35 -20.77 10.48 3.22
C GLN A 35 -19.47 10.86 2.49
N GLY A 36 -19.52 10.89 1.15
CA GLY A 36 -18.41 11.18 0.26
C GLY A 36 -17.70 9.94 -0.30
N PRO A 37 -17.00 10.06 -1.43
CA PRO A 37 -16.28 8.97 -2.05
C PRO A 37 -15.03 8.65 -1.21
N ARG A 38 -15.14 7.75 -0.24
CA ARG A 38 -14.01 7.19 0.48
C ARG A 38 -13.37 6.11 -0.39
N ARG A 39 -12.74 6.52 -1.49
CA ARG A 39 -11.84 5.66 -2.23
C ARG A 39 -10.49 5.72 -1.53
N ALA A 40 -10.15 4.68 -0.80
CA ALA A 40 -8.80 4.48 -0.34
C ALA A 40 -7.94 4.10 -1.56
N ALA A 41 -6.79 4.72 -1.71
CA ALA A 41 -5.83 4.37 -2.76
C ALA A 41 -4.42 4.53 -2.20
N THR A 42 -3.57 3.55 -2.49
CA THR A 42 -2.14 3.67 -2.26
C THR A 42 -1.45 3.89 -3.60
N LEU A 43 -0.90 5.08 -3.81
CA LEU A 43 -0.09 5.36 -4.99
C LEU A 43 1.38 5.20 -4.63
N THR A 44 2.02 4.19 -5.22
CA THR A 44 3.44 3.90 -5.04
C THR A 44 4.20 4.23 -6.31
N VAL A 45 5.34 4.89 -6.16
CA VAL A 45 6.24 5.21 -7.27
C VAL A 45 7.60 4.58 -7.01
N VAL A 46 8.08 3.77 -7.96
CA VAL A 46 9.41 3.15 -7.95
C VAL A 46 10.26 3.81 -9.03
N ALA A 47 11.35 4.44 -8.63
CA ALA A 47 12.32 5.05 -9.52
C ALA A 47 13.61 4.24 -9.56
N THR A 48 14.20 4.08 -10.74
CA THR A 48 15.55 3.50 -10.92
C THR A 48 16.35 4.32 -11.92
N ASN A 49 17.67 4.32 -11.78
CA ASN A 49 18.56 4.91 -12.79
C ASN A 49 19.08 3.87 -13.81
N VAL A 50 18.80 2.59 -13.61
CA VAL A 50 19.15 1.54 -14.58
C VAL A 50 18.31 1.69 -15.84
N ALA A 51 18.94 1.64 -17.01
CA ALA A 51 18.24 1.72 -18.30
C ALA A 51 17.40 0.45 -18.51
N LEU A 52 16.09 0.59 -18.35
CA LEU A 52 15.11 -0.48 -18.50
C LEU A 52 14.14 -0.17 -19.65
N THR A 53 13.66 -1.22 -20.30
CA THR A 53 12.57 -1.14 -21.26
C THR A 53 11.21 -0.99 -20.56
N LYS A 54 10.18 -0.56 -21.29
CA LYS A 54 8.81 -0.46 -20.78
C LYS A 54 8.31 -1.79 -20.18
N THR A 55 8.60 -2.90 -20.84
CA THR A 55 8.21 -4.25 -20.36
C THR A 55 8.92 -4.62 -19.06
N GLN A 56 10.20 -4.28 -18.95
CA GLN A 56 10.98 -4.50 -17.72
C GLN A 56 10.46 -3.63 -16.57
N LEU A 57 10.14 -2.37 -16.82
CA LEU A 57 9.53 -1.49 -15.82
C LEU A 57 8.16 -2.00 -15.37
N ALA A 58 7.32 -2.47 -16.29
CA ALA A 58 6.05 -3.09 -15.93
C ALA A 58 6.25 -4.32 -15.02
N LYS A 59 7.28 -5.15 -15.30
CA LYS A 59 7.61 -6.29 -14.44
C LYS A 59 8.09 -5.84 -13.06
N ILE A 60 8.90 -4.78 -12.96
CA ILE A 60 9.30 -4.20 -11.67
C ILE A 60 8.09 -3.72 -10.89
N ALA A 61 7.15 -3.01 -11.51
CA ALA A 61 5.91 -2.55 -10.86
C ALA A 61 5.08 -3.73 -10.31
N ILE A 62 4.95 -4.81 -11.08
CA ILE A 62 4.24 -6.03 -10.65
C ILE A 62 4.92 -6.65 -9.42
N VAL A 63 6.24 -6.78 -9.42
CA VAL A 63 6.96 -7.37 -8.28
C VAL A 63 6.92 -6.44 -7.07
N ALA A 64 7.04 -5.14 -7.26
CA ALA A 64 6.95 -4.13 -6.21
C ALA A 64 5.60 -4.16 -5.45
N ASN A 65 4.50 -4.52 -6.13
CA ASN A 65 3.19 -4.75 -5.49
C ASN A 65 3.26 -5.78 -4.36
N THR A 66 4.12 -6.79 -4.46
CA THR A 66 4.28 -7.79 -3.39
C THR A 66 4.85 -7.16 -2.12
N GLY A 67 5.64 -6.10 -2.26
CA GLY A 67 6.13 -5.30 -1.13
C GLY A 67 5.01 -4.51 -0.45
N ALA A 68 4.14 -3.88 -1.23
CA ALA A 68 2.97 -3.19 -0.70
C ALA A 68 2.03 -4.16 0.04
N ALA A 69 1.78 -5.35 -0.52
CA ALA A 69 0.96 -6.38 0.11
C ALA A 69 1.54 -6.92 1.44
N ARG A 70 2.85 -6.82 1.64
CA ARG A 70 3.49 -7.17 2.92
C ARG A 70 3.25 -6.10 4.00
N ALA A 71 3.11 -4.86 3.61
CA ALA A 71 2.92 -3.73 4.53
C ALA A 71 1.45 -3.39 4.79
N ILE A 72 0.59 -3.63 3.81
CA ILE A 72 -0.86 -3.34 3.84
C ILE A 72 -1.63 -4.65 3.71
N ASN A 73 -2.58 -4.88 4.61
CA ASN A 73 -3.39 -6.09 4.60
C ASN A 73 -4.85 -5.78 5.04
N PRO A 74 -5.85 -5.95 4.17
CA PRO A 74 -5.75 -6.38 2.77
C PRO A 74 -5.18 -5.29 1.85
N TYR A 75 -4.68 -5.66 0.69
CA TYR A 75 -4.14 -4.80 -0.36
C TYR A 75 -4.75 -5.18 -1.71
N GLN A 76 -4.98 -4.22 -2.59
CA GLN A 76 -5.61 -4.41 -3.89
C GLN A 76 -6.97 -5.10 -3.81
N THR A 77 -7.83 -4.67 -2.90
CA THR A 77 -9.20 -5.15 -2.85
C THR A 77 -10.04 -4.52 -3.98
N GLN A 78 -11.21 -5.05 -4.23
CA GLN A 78 -12.13 -4.50 -5.24
C GLN A 78 -12.53 -3.05 -4.94
N SER A 79 -12.48 -2.64 -3.69
CA SER A 79 -12.83 -1.28 -3.24
C SER A 79 -11.68 -0.29 -3.33
N ASP A 80 -10.46 -0.77 -3.58
CA ASP A 80 -9.25 0.04 -3.59
C ASP A 80 -8.86 0.45 -5.01
N SER A 81 -8.11 1.55 -5.11
CA SER A 81 -7.50 2.02 -6.36
C SER A 81 -5.99 2.03 -6.27
N ASP A 82 -5.43 0.99 -5.62
CA ASP A 82 -4.00 0.87 -5.39
C ASP A 82 -3.22 0.69 -6.69
N GLN A 83 -2.16 1.47 -6.84
CA GLN A 83 -1.34 1.45 -8.05
C GLN A 83 0.15 1.53 -7.73
N VAL A 84 0.96 0.82 -8.50
CA VAL A 84 2.41 0.97 -8.51
C VAL A 84 2.86 1.42 -9.89
N LEU A 85 3.56 2.54 -9.94
CA LEU A 85 4.18 3.09 -11.13
C LEU A 85 5.70 2.86 -11.05
N ALA A 86 6.33 2.48 -12.15
CA ALA A 86 7.77 2.35 -12.23
C ALA A 86 8.32 3.18 -13.38
N PHE A 87 9.41 3.91 -13.15
CA PHE A 87 10.11 4.65 -14.18
C PHE A 87 11.64 4.56 -14.03
N SER A 88 12.35 4.86 -15.10
CA SER A 88 13.81 4.87 -15.15
C SER A 88 14.31 6.19 -15.73
N THR A 89 15.33 6.79 -15.08
CA THR A 89 16.08 7.92 -15.63
C THR A 89 17.05 7.50 -16.73
N ARG A 90 17.35 6.20 -16.84
CA ARG A 90 18.22 5.58 -17.85
C ARG A 90 19.67 6.09 -17.83
N GLU A 91 20.14 6.62 -16.71
CA GLU A 91 21.51 7.11 -16.57
C GLU A 91 22.54 6.00 -16.56
N LEU A 92 22.16 4.83 -16.04
CA LEU A 92 23.04 3.67 -15.87
C LEU A 92 22.73 2.60 -16.91
N ASN A 93 23.56 2.50 -17.95
CA ASN A 93 23.45 1.47 -18.96
C ASN A 93 24.30 0.25 -18.59
N THR A 94 23.78 -0.59 -17.71
CA THR A 94 24.43 -1.82 -17.25
C THR A 94 23.46 -2.99 -17.30
N ALA A 95 24.02 -4.19 -17.46
CA ALA A 95 23.24 -5.42 -17.32
C ALA A 95 22.87 -5.61 -15.84
N ALA A 96 21.58 -5.48 -15.52
CA ALA A 96 21.08 -5.68 -14.18
C ALA A 96 20.19 -6.93 -14.11
N SER A 97 20.32 -7.69 -13.03
CA SER A 97 19.43 -8.80 -12.77
C SER A 97 18.01 -8.29 -12.49
N MET A 98 17.05 -8.60 -13.35
CA MET A 98 15.64 -8.25 -13.16
C MET A 98 15.07 -8.87 -11.88
N THR A 99 15.53 -10.06 -11.48
CA THR A 99 15.13 -10.71 -10.23
C THR A 99 15.61 -9.90 -9.02
N ALA A 100 16.87 -9.49 -9.03
CA ALA A 100 17.42 -8.68 -7.92
C ALA A 100 16.76 -7.32 -7.83
N LEU A 101 16.59 -6.62 -8.97
CA LEU A 101 15.88 -5.34 -9.01
C LEU A 101 14.45 -5.45 -8.51
N GLY A 102 13.73 -6.49 -8.91
CA GLY A 102 12.36 -6.73 -8.45
C GLY A 102 12.29 -7.00 -6.94
N ALA A 103 13.19 -7.84 -6.42
CA ALA A 103 13.27 -8.13 -4.99
C ALA A 103 13.53 -6.88 -4.16
N VAL A 104 14.55 -6.09 -4.56
CA VAL A 104 14.87 -4.82 -3.89
C VAL A 104 13.71 -3.83 -4.00
N ALA A 105 13.06 -3.72 -5.15
CA ALA A 105 11.89 -2.83 -5.31
C ALA A 105 10.76 -3.21 -4.34
N ALA A 106 10.50 -4.51 -4.15
CA ALA A 106 9.50 -4.97 -3.20
C ALA A 106 9.87 -4.63 -1.74
N GLU A 107 11.13 -4.78 -1.36
CA GLU A 107 11.61 -4.41 -0.02
C GLU A 107 11.49 -2.90 0.22
N VAL A 108 12.01 -2.09 -0.70
CA VAL A 108 11.96 -0.63 -0.60
C VAL A 108 10.52 -0.11 -0.50
N VAL A 109 9.60 -0.68 -1.27
CA VAL A 109 8.18 -0.31 -1.21
C VAL A 109 7.58 -0.66 0.16
N SER A 110 7.84 -1.86 0.67
CA SER A 110 7.37 -2.25 2.01
C SER A 110 7.89 -1.30 3.09
N ASP A 111 9.17 -0.98 3.06
CA ASP A 111 9.82 -0.10 4.02
C ASP A 111 9.32 1.34 3.92
N ALA A 112 9.12 1.84 2.69
CA ALA A 112 8.59 3.18 2.47
C ALA A 112 7.19 3.35 3.06
N ILE A 113 6.30 2.36 2.88
CA ILE A 113 4.95 2.37 3.43
C ILE A 113 4.99 2.35 4.98
N VAL A 114 5.78 1.44 5.56
CA VAL A 114 5.93 1.36 7.01
C VAL A 114 6.53 2.64 7.58
N ARG A 115 7.53 3.20 6.91
CA ARG A 115 8.15 4.47 7.30
C ARG A 115 7.16 5.62 7.24
N ALA A 116 6.37 5.74 6.17
CA ALA A 116 5.35 6.78 6.03
C ALA A 116 4.38 6.79 7.22
N VAL A 117 3.89 5.61 7.62
CA VAL A 117 2.99 5.47 8.77
C VAL A 117 3.67 5.83 10.08
N ARG A 118 4.93 5.41 10.29
CA ARG A 118 5.68 5.68 11.53
C ARG A 118 6.09 7.14 11.68
N THR A 119 6.37 7.84 10.57
CA THR A 119 6.81 9.23 10.59
C THR A 119 5.68 10.24 10.48
N ALA A 120 4.46 9.80 10.18
CA ALA A 120 3.29 10.66 10.11
C ALA A 120 3.09 11.45 11.42
N THR A 121 2.55 12.67 11.29
CA THR A 121 2.15 13.52 12.42
C THR A 121 0.64 13.59 12.51
N CYS A 122 0.12 13.88 13.70
CA CYS A 122 -1.30 14.11 13.87
C CYS A 122 -1.79 15.30 13.05
N VAL A 123 -2.99 15.17 12.50
CA VAL A 123 -3.76 16.27 11.91
C VAL A 123 -5.14 16.31 12.56
N PRO A 124 -5.88 17.43 12.53
CA PRO A 124 -7.21 17.52 13.12
C PRO A 124 -8.12 16.37 12.70
N GLY A 125 -8.67 15.64 13.66
CA GLY A 125 -9.51 14.46 13.43
C GLY A 125 -8.76 13.14 13.18
N TRP A 126 -7.41 13.15 13.06
CA TRP A 126 -6.60 11.96 12.77
C TRP A 126 -5.37 11.87 13.69
N VAL A 127 -5.31 10.83 14.49
CA VAL A 127 -4.19 10.58 15.40
C VAL A 127 -3.11 9.77 14.68
N ALA A 128 -1.85 10.16 14.75
CA ALA A 128 -0.73 9.42 14.20
C ALA A 128 -0.41 8.16 15.03
N VAL A 129 0.23 7.16 14.40
CA VAL A 129 0.60 5.90 15.07
C VAL A 129 1.43 6.14 16.33
N ARG A 130 2.42 7.02 16.26
CA ARG A 130 3.32 7.36 17.38
C ARG A 130 2.63 7.97 18.59
N ASP A 131 1.38 8.42 18.44
CA ASP A 131 0.61 9.08 19.50
C ASP A 131 -0.56 8.21 19.98
N LEU A 132 -0.65 6.94 19.52
CA LEU A 132 -1.71 6.01 19.93
C LEU A 132 -1.50 5.43 21.34
N ASP A 133 -0.25 5.35 21.79
CA ASP A 133 0.15 4.75 23.08
C ASP A 133 0.31 5.78 24.20
N ARG A 134 -0.18 7.02 24.02
CA ARG A 134 -0.14 8.11 25.00
C ARG A 134 -1.49 8.41 25.60
#